data_654d43123f3e89cc12e547d8cac961cd
#
_entry.id   654d43123f3e89cc12e547d8cac961cd
#
_cell.length_a   1.000
_cell.length_b   1.000
_cell.length_c   1.000
_cell.angle_alpha   90.00
_cell.angle_beta   90.00
_cell.angle_gamma   90.00
#
_symmetry.space_group_name_H-M   'P 1'
#
loop_
_entity.id
_entity.type
_entity.pdbx_description
1 polymer ?
#
loop_
_entity_poly.entity_id
_entity_poly.type
_entity_poly.pdbx_seq_one_letter_code
_entity_poly.pdbx_strand_id
1 'polypeptide(L)'
;KFILCSFSSLQTIAQSPISSKQEKIILSQGELLITRLMHIYLKEIGIVSVLLPAIEFMRTDRNGEPDIHFIKRNVCKLLKHYPNNRLFITQGYICRNVSGEIDNLQRGGSDYTASLLGSALNACEIQIWTDIDGLHNNDPRVVSTTAPVRTLTFDEASKLAYFGAKILHPTCILPAKLKNIPVRLLNTMNPQAPGTLISDTADTGKIKAVAAKDNVTYIKLRSHYKIPCYRFLEKIFHCFAQSHTPIDLVVTSNVEISLSIDNKIHLPKIISMLERYADVSVEDDMVIIVLCVI
;
A
#
# COMPACT_ATOMS: atom_id res chain seq x y z
N LYS A 1 -14.90 29.04 -9.30
CA LYS A 1 -15.93 28.23 -9.99
C LYS A 1 -15.77 26.72 -9.73
N PHE A 2 -14.59 26.11 -9.96
CA PHE A 2 -14.38 24.67 -9.77
C PHE A 2 -14.64 24.20 -8.33
N ILE A 3 -14.06 24.87 -7.32
CA ILE A 3 -14.26 24.56 -5.89
C ILE A 3 -15.76 24.53 -5.54
N LEU A 4 -16.50 25.57 -5.96
CA LEU A 4 -17.94 25.64 -5.73
C LEU A 4 -18.70 24.47 -6.38
N CYS A 5 -18.34 24.06 -7.59
CA CYS A 5 -18.94 22.89 -8.24
C CYS A 5 -18.66 21.59 -7.47
N SER A 6 -17.44 21.41 -6.96
CA SER A 6 -17.09 20.23 -6.14
C SER A 6 -17.90 20.21 -4.84
N PHE A 7 -18.01 21.31 -4.13
CA PHE A 7 -18.83 21.40 -2.91
C PHE A 7 -20.32 21.18 -3.19
N SER A 8 -20.87 21.74 -4.26
CA SER A 8 -22.27 21.49 -4.65
C SER A 8 -22.52 20.01 -4.93
N SER A 9 -21.60 19.34 -5.62
CA SER A 9 -21.68 17.88 -5.86
C SER A 9 -21.66 17.10 -4.56
N LEU A 10 -20.77 17.43 -3.61
CA LEU A 10 -20.71 16.79 -2.29
C LEU A 10 -21.99 17.01 -1.49
N GLN A 11 -22.55 18.23 -1.50
CA GLN A 11 -23.82 18.51 -0.85
C GLN A 11 -24.97 17.68 -1.42
N THR A 12 -25.02 17.52 -2.75
CA THR A 12 -26.03 16.68 -3.40
C THR A 12 -25.91 15.22 -2.99
N ILE A 13 -24.71 14.68 -2.93
CA ILE A 13 -24.45 13.29 -2.51
C ILE A 13 -24.86 13.10 -1.03
N ALA A 14 -24.58 14.07 -0.16
CA ALA A 14 -24.87 14.00 1.27
C ALA A 14 -26.37 14.00 1.62
N GLN A 15 -27.25 14.30 0.67
CA GLN A 15 -28.70 14.31 0.88
C GLN A 15 -29.37 12.94 0.84
N SER A 16 -28.63 11.89 0.47
CA SER A 16 -29.15 10.52 0.36
C SER A 16 -28.19 9.50 1.03
N PRO A 17 -28.66 8.27 1.37
CA PRO A 17 -27.78 7.23 1.85
C PRO A 17 -26.62 6.99 0.86
N ILE A 18 -25.41 7.00 1.39
CA ILE A 18 -24.18 6.92 0.57
C ILE A 18 -23.98 5.48 0.11
N SER A 19 -24.04 5.26 -1.20
CA SER A 19 -23.65 3.99 -1.82
C SER A 19 -22.12 3.86 -1.91
N SER A 20 -21.60 2.66 -2.05
CA SER A 20 -20.16 2.42 -2.24
C SER A 20 -19.57 3.20 -3.43
N LYS A 21 -20.34 3.40 -4.49
CA LYS A 21 -19.94 4.24 -5.64
C LYS A 21 -19.82 5.71 -5.25
N GLN A 22 -20.78 6.23 -4.49
CA GLN A 22 -20.75 7.62 -4.01
C GLN A 22 -19.61 7.85 -3.02
N GLU A 23 -19.33 6.88 -2.15
CA GLU A 23 -18.17 6.92 -1.25
C GLU A 23 -16.86 7.11 -2.02
N LYS A 24 -16.62 6.34 -3.07
CA LYS A 24 -15.42 6.49 -3.92
C LYS A 24 -15.33 7.86 -4.59
N ILE A 25 -16.45 8.42 -5.02
CA ILE A 25 -16.52 9.79 -5.57
C ILE A 25 -16.15 10.82 -4.50
N ILE A 26 -16.67 10.69 -3.28
CA ILE A 26 -16.36 11.60 -2.15
C ILE A 26 -14.85 11.53 -1.85
N LEU A 27 -14.31 10.33 -1.67
CA LEU A 27 -12.89 10.12 -1.38
C LEU A 27 -11.96 10.69 -2.46
N SER A 28 -12.41 10.72 -3.72
CA SER A 28 -11.63 11.28 -4.82
C SER A 28 -11.52 12.81 -4.80
N GLN A 29 -12.45 13.53 -4.11
CA GLN A 29 -12.53 14.99 -4.20
C GLN A 29 -11.30 15.69 -3.61
N GLY A 30 -10.70 15.15 -2.56
CA GLY A 30 -9.48 15.69 -1.96
C GLY A 30 -8.34 15.80 -2.97
N GLU A 31 -8.06 14.69 -3.65
CA GLU A 31 -7.01 14.60 -4.66
C GLU A 31 -7.29 15.50 -5.88
N LEU A 32 -8.53 15.56 -6.33
CA LEU A 32 -8.94 16.42 -7.44
C LEU A 32 -8.79 17.91 -7.09
N LEU A 33 -9.16 18.31 -5.88
CA LEU A 33 -9.07 19.69 -5.42
C LEU A 33 -7.60 20.12 -5.24
N ILE A 34 -6.80 19.35 -4.50
CA ILE A 34 -5.43 19.74 -4.18
C ILE A 34 -4.54 19.81 -5.42
N THR A 35 -4.63 18.86 -6.34
CA THR A 35 -3.83 18.86 -7.56
C THR A 35 -4.18 20.01 -8.49
N ARG A 36 -5.48 20.39 -8.55
CA ARG A 36 -5.91 21.54 -9.31
C ARG A 36 -5.49 22.87 -8.68
N LEU A 37 -5.57 22.96 -7.34
CA LEU A 37 -5.06 24.14 -6.61
C LEU A 37 -3.55 24.30 -6.84
N MET A 38 -2.79 23.21 -6.76
CA MET A 38 -1.35 23.24 -7.02
C MET A 38 -1.06 23.69 -8.45
N HIS A 39 -1.78 23.19 -9.45
CA HIS A 39 -1.63 23.62 -10.84
C HIS A 39 -1.91 25.12 -11.02
N ILE A 40 -2.97 25.65 -10.38
CA ILE A 40 -3.29 27.08 -10.43
C ILE A 40 -2.19 27.89 -9.75
N TYR A 41 -1.75 27.48 -8.57
CA TYR A 41 -0.68 28.15 -7.84
C TYR A 41 0.63 28.23 -8.65
N LEU A 42 1.06 27.12 -9.26
CA LEU A 42 2.24 27.11 -10.12
C LEU A 42 2.10 28.10 -11.29
N LYS A 43 0.91 28.17 -11.88
CA LYS A 43 0.62 29.14 -12.95
C LYS A 43 0.72 30.58 -12.45
N GLU A 44 0.25 30.89 -11.25
CA GLU A 44 0.32 32.25 -10.65
C GLU A 44 1.76 32.68 -10.41
N ILE A 45 2.64 31.74 -10.01
CA ILE A 45 4.07 32.01 -9.80
C ILE A 45 4.93 31.85 -11.08
N GLY A 46 4.29 31.72 -12.25
CA GLY A 46 4.96 31.65 -13.56
C GLY A 46 5.58 30.31 -13.92
N ILE A 47 5.30 29.24 -13.18
CA ILE A 47 5.78 27.88 -13.49
C ILE A 47 4.78 27.16 -14.40
N VAL A 48 5.24 26.78 -15.59
CA VAL A 48 4.42 26.05 -16.57
C VAL A 48 4.29 24.59 -16.17
N SER A 49 3.08 24.16 -15.92
CA SER A 49 2.74 22.76 -15.61
C SER A 49 1.55 22.28 -16.44
N VAL A 50 1.39 20.99 -16.58
CA VAL A 50 0.23 20.35 -17.21
C VAL A 50 -0.48 19.46 -16.20
N LEU A 51 -1.77 19.68 -15.99
CA LEU A 51 -2.59 18.82 -15.15
C LEU A 51 -3.16 17.68 -16.00
N LEU A 52 -2.71 16.44 -15.72
CA LEU A 52 -3.19 15.22 -16.37
C LEU A 52 -4.22 14.53 -15.45
N PRO A 53 -5.48 14.38 -15.88
CA PRO A 53 -6.47 13.68 -15.06
C PRO A 53 -6.14 12.20 -14.95
N ALA A 54 -5.94 11.70 -13.72
CA ALA A 54 -5.60 10.30 -13.46
C ALA A 54 -6.63 9.32 -14.07
N ILE A 55 -7.89 9.68 -14.05
CA ILE A 55 -8.99 8.88 -14.59
C ILE A 55 -8.89 8.61 -16.11
N GLU A 56 -8.02 9.31 -16.85
CA GLU A 56 -7.81 9.08 -18.28
C GLU A 56 -6.83 7.92 -18.55
N PHE A 57 -5.96 7.63 -17.60
CA PHE A 57 -4.92 6.60 -17.78
C PHE A 57 -4.80 5.61 -16.62
N MET A 58 -5.30 5.92 -15.42
CA MET A 58 -5.33 4.98 -14.31
C MET A 58 -6.57 4.10 -14.35
N ARG A 59 -6.38 2.78 -14.43
CA ARG A 59 -7.47 1.80 -14.46
C ARG A 59 -7.12 0.54 -13.70
N THR A 60 -8.10 -0.04 -13.01
CA THR A 60 -8.02 -1.39 -12.46
C THR A 60 -8.67 -2.42 -13.40
N ASP A 61 -8.25 -3.66 -13.31
CA ASP A 61 -8.83 -4.80 -14.01
C ASP A 61 -10.09 -5.32 -13.29
N ARG A 62 -10.61 -6.50 -13.71
CA ARG A 62 -11.80 -7.13 -13.12
C ARG A 62 -11.58 -7.63 -11.68
N ASN A 63 -10.33 -7.81 -11.27
CA ASN A 63 -9.96 -8.25 -9.92
C ASN A 63 -9.70 -7.06 -8.99
N GLY A 64 -9.77 -5.82 -9.49
CA GLY A 64 -9.43 -4.61 -8.75
C GLY A 64 -7.93 -4.29 -8.76
N GLU A 65 -7.12 -5.05 -9.51
CA GLU A 65 -5.68 -4.81 -9.63
C GLU A 65 -5.36 -3.80 -10.74
N PRO A 66 -4.30 -2.99 -10.63
CA PRO A 66 -3.92 -2.03 -11.66
C PRO A 66 -3.63 -2.68 -13.01
N ASP A 67 -4.31 -2.21 -14.06
CA ASP A 67 -4.05 -2.62 -15.45
C ASP A 67 -2.81 -1.91 -16.00
N ILE A 68 -1.63 -2.47 -15.75
CA ILE A 68 -0.33 -1.88 -16.09
C ILE A 68 -0.20 -1.61 -17.60
N HIS A 69 -0.75 -2.47 -18.44
CA HIS A 69 -0.71 -2.27 -19.90
C HIS A 69 -1.56 -1.10 -20.35
N PHE A 70 -2.75 -0.95 -19.77
CA PHE A 70 -3.61 0.20 -20.02
C PHE A 70 -2.97 1.48 -19.55
N ILE A 71 -2.46 1.50 -18.31
CA ILE A 71 -1.80 2.66 -17.69
C ILE A 71 -0.65 3.13 -18.58
N LYS A 72 0.29 2.24 -18.92
CA LYS A 72 1.44 2.57 -19.75
C LYS A 72 1.03 3.14 -21.10
N ARG A 73 0.13 2.45 -21.81
CA ARG A 73 -0.32 2.90 -23.13
C ARG A 73 -0.96 4.28 -23.10
N ASN A 74 -1.84 4.54 -22.14
CA ASN A 74 -2.60 5.79 -22.10
C ASN A 74 -1.80 6.96 -21.54
N VAL A 75 -0.97 6.77 -20.52
CA VAL A 75 -0.09 7.85 -20.03
C VAL A 75 0.92 8.25 -21.10
N CYS A 76 1.55 7.30 -21.79
CA CYS A 76 2.46 7.62 -22.90
C CYS A 76 1.74 8.34 -24.06
N LYS A 77 0.49 7.98 -24.35
CA LYS A 77 -0.33 8.67 -25.36
C LYS A 77 -0.60 10.12 -24.94
N LEU A 78 -1.02 10.35 -23.70
CA LEU A 78 -1.29 11.69 -23.18
C LEU A 78 -0.05 12.59 -23.21
N LEU A 79 1.09 12.08 -22.76
CA LEU A 79 2.34 12.85 -22.76
C LEU A 79 2.78 13.32 -24.14
N LYS A 80 2.48 12.57 -25.20
CA LYS A 80 2.77 12.97 -26.59
C LYS A 80 2.05 14.25 -27.04
N HIS A 81 0.95 14.62 -26.39
CA HIS A 81 0.25 15.87 -26.70
C HIS A 81 0.97 17.11 -26.13
N TYR A 82 1.95 16.90 -25.25
CA TYR A 82 2.67 17.96 -24.55
C TYR A 82 4.20 17.83 -24.68
N PRO A 83 4.77 17.80 -25.90
CA PRO A 83 6.17 17.47 -26.15
C PRO A 83 7.15 18.46 -25.54
N ASN A 84 6.73 19.70 -25.33
CA ASN A 84 7.56 20.80 -24.82
C ASN A 84 7.41 21.01 -23.30
N ASN A 85 6.52 20.26 -22.64
CA ASN A 85 6.27 20.40 -21.20
C ASN A 85 7.17 19.43 -20.42
N ARG A 86 7.69 19.91 -19.28
CA ARG A 86 8.58 19.15 -18.40
C ARG A 86 7.97 18.82 -17.05
N LEU A 87 6.94 19.57 -16.63
CA LEU A 87 6.29 19.41 -15.35
C LEU A 87 4.83 18.98 -15.54
N PHE A 88 4.51 17.84 -15.00
CA PHE A 88 3.16 17.27 -15.04
C PHE A 88 2.66 17.05 -13.62
N ILE A 89 1.40 17.34 -13.39
CA ILE A 89 0.70 17.10 -12.13
C ILE A 89 -0.41 16.09 -12.42
N THR A 90 -0.57 15.12 -11.55
CA THR A 90 -1.70 14.19 -11.63
C THR A 90 -2.18 13.81 -10.23
N GLN A 91 -3.37 13.25 -10.15
CA GLN A 91 -3.90 12.71 -8.91
C GLN A 91 -3.24 11.36 -8.59
N GLY A 92 -2.92 11.14 -7.33
CA GLY A 92 -2.70 9.81 -6.80
C GLY A 92 -4.02 9.16 -6.38
N TYR A 93 -3.99 7.89 -5.98
CA TYR A 93 -5.11 7.16 -5.38
C TYR A 93 -6.31 6.91 -6.31
N ILE A 94 -6.66 7.85 -7.22
CA ILE A 94 -7.82 7.80 -8.08
C ILE A 94 -7.56 6.97 -9.33
N CYS A 95 -8.51 6.12 -9.68
CA CYS A 95 -8.51 5.36 -10.92
C CYS A 95 -9.93 5.17 -11.48
N ARG A 96 -10.08 4.43 -12.55
CA ARG A 96 -11.36 3.87 -13.03
C ARG A 96 -11.35 2.35 -12.89
N ASN A 97 -12.51 1.76 -12.65
CA ASN A 97 -12.70 0.32 -12.81
C ASN A 97 -12.92 -0.04 -14.28
N VAL A 98 -13.07 -1.34 -14.56
CA VAL A 98 -13.34 -1.83 -15.94
C VAL A 98 -14.63 -1.31 -16.55
N SER A 99 -15.60 -0.93 -15.73
CA SER A 99 -16.88 -0.32 -16.16
C SER A 99 -16.75 1.17 -16.46
N GLY A 100 -15.57 1.76 -16.27
CA GLY A 100 -15.31 3.18 -16.47
C GLY A 100 -15.79 4.09 -15.31
N GLU A 101 -16.21 3.51 -14.20
CA GLU A 101 -16.63 4.26 -13.01
C GLU A 101 -15.42 4.69 -12.19
N ILE A 102 -15.56 5.79 -11.44
CA ILE A 102 -14.52 6.24 -10.51
C ILE A 102 -14.32 5.17 -9.44
N ASP A 103 -13.07 4.80 -9.27
CA ASP A 103 -12.57 3.87 -8.29
C ASP A 103 -11.31 4.40 -7.62
N ASN A 104 -10.88 3.75 -6.56
CA ASN A 104 -9.73 4.15 -5.78
C ASN A 104 -8.76 2.98 -5.63
N LEU A 105 -7.48 3.25 -5.79
CA LEU A 105 -6.44 2.35 -5.33
C LEU A 105 -6.51 2.30 -3.81
N GLN A 106 -6.43 1.11 -3.23
CA GLN A 106 -6.58 0.92 -1.79
C GLN A 106 -5.51 1.67 -0.97
N ARG A 107 -5.28 1.29 0.26
CA ARG A 107 -4.32 1.91 1.18
C ARG A 107 -2.94 2.08 0.53
N GLY A 108 -2.32 3.25 0.74
CA GLY A 108 -1.07 3.62 0.07
C GLY A 108 -1.25 4.02 -1.41
N GLY A 109 -2.48 4.30 -1.84
CA GLY A 109 -2.84 4.51 -3.25
C GLY A 109 -2.07 5.61 -3.97
N SER A 110 -1.66 6.69 -3.29
CA SER A 110 -0.84 7.75 -3.90
C SER A 110 0.59 7.28 -4.18
N ASP A 111 1.22 6.59 -3.22
CA ASP A 111 2.56 5.99 -3.40
C ASP A 111 2.51 4.91 -4.47
N TYR A 112 1.42 4.13 -4.49
CA TYR A 112 1.21 3.11 -5.50
C TYR A 112 1.06 3.71 -6.89
N THR A 113 0.32 4.83 -7.02
CA THR A 113 0.23 5.58 -8.27
C THR A 113 1.60 6.06 -8.75
N ALA A 114 2.42 6.61 -7.84
CA ALA A 114 3.78 7.05 -8.17
C ALA A 114 4.65 5.89 -8.67
N SER A 115 4.58 4.73 -8.03
CA SER A 115 5.32 3.52 -8.40
C SER A 115 4.84 2.96 -9.76
N LEU A 116 3.54 2.91 -9.99
CA LEU A 116 2.95 2.48 -11.27
C LEU A 116 3.37 3.39 -12.43
N LEU A 117 3.32 4.71 -12.21
CA LEU A 117 3.73 5.68 -13.22
C LEU A 117 5.24 5.64 -13.47
N GLY A 118 6.04 5.54 -12.40
CA GLY A 118 7.49 5.37 -12.51
C GLY A 118 7.84 4.15 -13.35
N SER A 119 7.19 3.03 -13.08
CA SER A 119 7.34 1.78 -13.86
C SER A 119 6.87 1.92 -15.31
N ALA A 120 5.71 2.56 -15.54
CA ALA A 120 5.13 2.73 -16.87
C ALA A 120 6.00 3.62 -17.76
N LEU A 121 6.64 4.64 -17.19
CA LEU A 121 7.45 5.63 -17.88
C LEU A 121 8.95 5.30 -17.89
N ASN A 122 9.37 4.20 -17.25
CA ASN A 122 10.78 3.85 -17.00
C ASN A 122 11.55 5.04 -16.37
N ALA A 123 11.02 5.57 -15.27
CA ALA A 123 11.64 6.68 -14.55
C ALA A 123 13.04 6.31 -14.05
N CYS A 124 13.91 7.29 -13.91
CA CYS A 124 15.24 7.10 -13.32
C CYS A 124 15.18 6.92 -11.79
N GLU A 125 14.20 7.53 -11.12
CA GLU A 125 13.97 7.43 -9.68
C GLU A 125 12.50 7.73 -9.40
N ILE A 126 11.94 7.11 -8.34
CA ILE A 126 10.64 7.45 -7.76
C ILE A 126 10.91 8.10 -6.39
N GLN A 127 10.38 9.28 -6.16
CA GLN A 127 10.53 9.98 -4.89
C GLN A 127 9.18 10.03 -4.16
N ILE A 128 9.19 9.65 -2.88
CA ILE A 128 8.05 9.72 -1.99
C ILE A 128 8.39 10.72 -0.88
N TRP A 129 7.70 11.83 -0.91
CA TRP A 129 7.88 12.92 0.02
C TRP A 129 6.84 12.82 1.14
N THR A 130 7.31 12.77 2.40
CA THR A 130 6.50 12.58 3.60
C THR A 130 6.94 13.58 4.69
N ASP A 131 6.44 13.42 5.90
CA ASP A 131 6.76 14.24 7.07
C ASP A 131 7.93 13.71 7.91
N ILE A 132 8.56 12.60 7.49
CA ILE A 132 9.71 11.99 8.17
C ILE A 132 10.89 11.86 7.20
N ASP A 133 12.12 11.83 7.75
CA ASP A 133 13.36 11.81 6.97
C ASP A 133 13.81 10.42 6.49
N GLY A 134 12.87 9.60 6.12
CA GLY A 134 13.07 8.23 5.64
C GLY A 134 12.55 7.17 6.60
N LEU A 135 12.86 5.91 6.33
CA LEU A 135 12.53 4.80 7.20
C LEU A 135 13.52 4.74 8.37
N HIS A 136 13.01 4.68 9.59
CA HIS A 136 13.83 4.59 10.80
C HIS A 136 14.09 3.14 11.20
N ASN A 137 15.17 2.94 11.94
CA ASN A 137 15.56 1.64 12.49
C ASN A 137 14.57 1.10 13.54
N ASN A 138 13.68 1.95 14.05
CA ASN A 138 12.57 1.64 14.94
C ASN A 138 11.43 2.64 14.74
N ASP A 139 10.26 2.36 15.29
CA ASP A 139 9.16 3.34 15.32
C ASP A 139 9.47 4.46 16.33
N PRO A 140 9.63 5.72 15.87
CA PRO A 140 9.95 6.84 16.76
C PRO A 140 8.85 7.15 17.81
N ARG A 141 7.64 6.60 17.63
CA ARG A 141 6.55 6.72 18.60
C ARG A 141 6.74 5.77 19.80
N VAL A 142 7.52 4.71 19.64
CA VAL A 142 7.78 3.70 20.67
C VAL A 142 9.18 3.86 21.25
N VAL A 143 10.15 4.17 20.42
CA VAL A 143 11.57 4.31 20.81
C VAL A 143 11.98 5.77 20.61
N SER A 144 12.39 6.45 21.71
CA SER A 144 12.75 7.87 21.68
C SER A 144 14.02 8.19 20.89
N THR A 145 14.92 7.23 20.74
CA THR A 145 16.19 7.38 20.03
C THR A 145 16.21 6.48 18.79
N THR A 146 15.71 6.99 17.68
CA THR A 146 15.75 6.29 16.40
C THR A 146 16.69 6.99 15.42
N ALA A 147 17.22 6.23 14.47
CA ALA A 147 18.05 6.73 13.39
C ALA A 147 17.49 6.32 12.03
N PRO A 148 17.53 7.20 11.01
CA PRO A 148 17.08 6.86 9.68
C PRO A 148 18.01 5.83 9.04
N VAL A 149 17.41 4.80 8.43
CA VAL A 149 18.10 3.79 7.63
C VAL A 149 18.36 4.37 6.24
N ARG A 150 19.62 4.44 5.83
CA ARG A 150 20.02 5.13 4.59
C ARG A 150 19.75 4.31 3.33
N THR A 151 19.95 2.99 3.41
CA THR A 151 19.81 2.09 2.27
C THR A 151 19.05 0.82 2.66
N LEU A 152 18.12 0.40 1.81
CA LEU A 152 17.38 -0.85 1.95
C LEU A 152 17.27 -1.52 0.59
N THR A 153 17.23 -2.83 0.58
CA THR A 153 16.76 -3.57 -0.59
C THR A 153 15.24 -3.51 -0.70
N PHE A 154 14.69 -3.78 -1.90
CA PHE A 154 13.25 -3.87 -2.09
C PHE A 154 12.60 -4.92 -1.18
N ASP A 155 13.29 -6.04 -0.92
CA ASP A 155 12.78 -7.10 -0.06
C ASP A 155 12.77 -6.71 1.42
N GLU A 156 13.82 -6.02 1.90
CA GLU A 156 13.87 -5.45 3.24
C GLU A 156 12.74 -4.44 3.46
N ALA A 157 12.60 -3.49 2.53
CA ALA A 157 11.58 -2.46 2.61
C ALA A 157 10.17 -3.07 2.60
N SER A 158 9.91 -4.09 1.77
CA SER A 158 8.63 -4.80 1.73
C SER A 158 8.32 -5.53 3.04
N LYS A 159 9.32 -6.22 3.62
CA LYS A 159 9.16 -6.91 4.91
C LYS A 159 8.87 -5.92 6.04
N LEU A 160 9.65 -4.84 6.14
CA LEU A 160 9.44 -3.81 7.16
C LEU A 160 8.07 -3.15 7.02
N ALA A 161 7.66 -2.83 5.79
CA ALA A 161 6.35 -2.25 5.51
C ALA A 161 5.19 -3.18 5.89
N TYR A 162 5.32 -4.48 5.64
CA TYR A 162 4.31 -5.47 5.99
C TYR A 162 4.16 -5.65 7.51
N PHE A 163 5.27 -5.65 8.24
CA PHE A 163 5.30 -5.89 9.67
C PHE A 163 5.33 -4.62 10.54
N GLY A 164 4.85 -3.49 10.04
CA GLY A 164 4.53 -2.35 10.90
C GLY A 164 5.27 -1.05 10.62
N ALA A 165 6.25 -1.01 9.72
CA ALA A 165 6.81 0.26 9.28
C ALA A 165 5.79 0.98 8.39
N LYS A 166 4.96 1.83 8.98
CA LYS A 166 3.79 2.49 8.36
C LYS A 166 4.11 3.56 7.31
N ILE A 167 5.35 3.64 6.86
CA ILE A 167 5.83 4.71 5.96
C ILE A 167 5.50 4.42 4.50
N LEU A 168 5.51 3.15 4.10
CA LEU A 168 5.27 2.71 2.74
C LEU A 168 4.41 1.45 2.75
N HIS A 169 3.44 1.33 1.84
CA HIS A 169 2.68 0.10 1.71
C HIS A 169 3.46 -0.92 0.86
N PRO A 170 3.48 -2.23 1.21
CA PRO A 170 4.26 -3.24 0.46
C PRO A 170 3.95 -3.30 -1.04
N THR A 171 2.67 -3.11 -1.43
CA THR A 171 2.25 -3.11 -2.84
C THR A 171 2.87 -1.98 -3.65
N CYS A 172 3.22 -0.85 -3.00
CA CYS A 172 3.82 0.31 -3.68
C CYS A 172 5.24 0.02 -4.18
N ILE A 173 5.93 -0.95 -3.59
CA ILE A 173 7.32 -1.28 -3.91
C ILE A 173 7.40 -2.17 -5.16
N LEU A 174 6.41 -3.05 -5.38
CA LEU A 174 6.47 -4.08 -6.40
C LEU A 174 6.68 -3.55 -7.84
N PRO A 175 5.95 -2.52 -8.33
CA PRO A 175 6.17 -2.01 -9.68
C PRO A 175 7.58 -1.45 -9.90
N ALA A 176 8.13 -0.78 -8.88
CA ALA A 176 9.50 -0.25 -8.89
C ALA A 176 10.53 -1.39 -8.91
N LYS A 177 10.35 -2.40 -8.04
CA LYS A 177 11.21 -3.60 -7.98
C LYS A 177 11.26 -4.33 -9.32
N LEU A 178 10.11 -4.59 -9.96
CA LEU A 178 10.03 -5.30 -11.24
C LEU A 178 10.76 -4.59 -12.38
N LYS A 179 11.01 -3.28 -12.25
CA LYS A 179 11.73 -2.45 -13.22
C LYS A 179 13.10 -2.01 -12.73
N ASN A 180 13.48 -2.43 -11.54
CA ASN A 180 14.71 -1.99 -10.87
C ASN A 180 14.86 -0.46 -10.83
N ILE A 181 13.75 0.24 -10.51
CA ILE A 181 13.73 1.69 -10.39
C ILE A 181 13.91 2.03 -8.92
N PRO A 182 14.97 2.78 -8.53
CA PRO A 182 15.17 3.15 -7.14
C PRO A 182 14.03 4.01 -6.61
N VAL A 183 13.64 3.77 -5.36
CA VAL A 183 12.64 4.55 -4.62
C VAL A 183 13.33 5.28 -3.49
N ARG A 184 13.12 6.58 -3.39
CA ARG A 184 13.70 7.42 -2.35
C ARG A 184 12.60 8.00 -1.46
N LEU A 185 12.71 7.79 -0.16
CA LEU A 185 11.83 8.38 0.86
C LEU A 185 12.49 9.66 1.37
N LEU A 186 11.78 10.78 1.30
CA LEU A 186 12.30 12.11 1.60
C LEU A 186 11.37 12.89 2.53
N ASN A 187 11.94 13.84 3.28
CA ASN A 187 11.20 14.69 4.20
C ASN A 187 10.86 16.03 3.54
N THR A 188 9.56 16.30 3.41
CA THR A 188 9.07 17.59 2.86
C THR A 188 9.47 18.77 3.74
N MET A 189 9.53 18.59 5.06
CA MET A 189 9.88 19.64 6.02
C MET A 189 11.40 19.83 6.17
N ASN A 190 12.20 18.84 5.71
CA ASN A 190 13.66 18.90 5.68
C ASN A 190 14.20 18.35 4.33
N PRO A 191 14.08 19.10 3.24
CA PRO A 191 14.47 18.64 1.90
C PRO A 191 15.96 18.33 1.74
N GLN A 192 16.81 18.80 2.66
CA GLN A 192 18.24 18.51 2.67
C GLN A 192 18.60 17.17 3.34
N ALA A 193 17.68 16.56 4.05
CA ALA A 193 17.89 15.24 4.61
C ALA A 193 18.06 14.21 3.48
N PRO A 194 19.06 13.31 3.56
CA PRO A 194 19.33 12.34 2.49
C PRO A 194 18.25 11.27 2.33
N GLY A 195 17.37 11.11 3.33
CA GLY A 195 16.28 10.14 3.31
C GLY A 195 16.74 8.69 3.31
N THR A 196 15.87 7.80 2.82
CA THR A 196 16.14 6.37 2.63
C THR A 196 16.09 6.04 1.14
N LEU A 197 17.13 5.41 0.61
CA LEU A 197 17.15 4.85 -0.74
C LEU A 197 16.78 3.36 -0.70
N ILE A 198 15.78 2.97 -1.48
CA ILE A 198 15.35 1.58 -1.69
C ILE A 198 15.75 1.19 -3.10
N SER A 199 16.60 0.17 -3.24
CA SER A 199 17.11 -0.29 -4.54
C SER A 199 17.35 -1.80 -4.52
N ASP A 200 17.91 -2.34 -5.58
CA ASP A 200 18.25 -3.77 -5.67
C ASP A 200 19.46 -4.15 -4.79
N THR A 201 20.29 -3.17 -4.49
CA THR A 201 21.50 -3.34 -3.67
C THR A 201 21.47 -2.44 -2.44
N ALA A 202 21.89 -2.98 -1.30
CA ALA A 202 22.06 -2.24 -0.06
C ALA A 202 23.24 -2.81 0.74
N ASP A 203 23.70 -2.06 1.75
CA ASP A 203 24.78 -2.52 2.64
C ASP A 203 24.37 -3.80 3.38
N THR A 204 25.27 -4.77 3.45
CA THR A 204 25.05 -6.09 4.06
C THR A 204 25.69 -6.21 5.44
N GLY A 205 25.23 -7.19 6.25
CA GLY A 205 25.94 -7.64 7.45
C GLY A 205 25.60 -6.91 8.76
N LYS A 206 24.49 -6.14 8.84
CA LYS A 206 24.04 -5.50 10.09
C LYS A 206 22.53 -5.61 10.26
N ILE A 207 22.07 -5.60 11.51
CA ILE A 207 20.64 -5.34 11.79
C ILE A 207 20.36 -3.88 11.42
N LYS A 208 19.50 -3.68 10.43
CA LYS A 208 19.18 -2.35 9.91
C LYS A 208 17.99 -1.73 10.63
N ALA A 209 16.97 -2.54 10.90
CA ALA A 209 15.74 -2.06 11.50
C ALA A 209 15.01 -3.17 12.25
N VAL A 210 14.18 -2.75 13.19
CA VAL A 210 13.21 -3.59 13.90
C VAL A 210 11.83 -3.02 13.63
N ALA A 211 10.91 -3.85 13.19
CA ALA A 211 9.50 -3.48 13.06
C ALA A 211 8.66 -4.31 14.03
N ALA A 212 7.60 -3.72 14.54
CA ALA A 212 6.64 -4.40 15.41
C ALA A 212 5.23 -4.20 14.87
N LYS A 213 4.46 -5.29 14.85
CA LYS A 213 3.03 -5.29 14.48
C LYS A 213 2.23 -5.69 15.72
N ASP A 214 1.51 -4.72 16.27
CA ASP A 214 0.67 -4.89 17.45
C ASP A 214 -0.73 -5.42 17.11
N ASN A 215 -1.50 -5.77 18.14
CA ASN A 215 -2.88 -6.25 18.05
C ASN A 215 -3.04 -7.48 17.17
N VAL A 216 -2.09 -8.37 17.19
CA VAL A 216 -2.10 -9.62 16.46
C VAL A 216 -2.80 -10.70 17.29
N THR A 217 -3.69 -11.47 16.65
CA THR A 217 -4.26 -12.67 17.25
C THR A 217 -3.47 -13.88 16.80
N TYR A 218 -2.97 -14.63 17.76
CA TYR A 218 -2.24 -15.87 17.56
C TYR A 218 -3.14 -17.08 17.76
N ILE A 219 -3.22 -17.96 16.78
CA ILE A 219 -4.10 -19.13 16.76
C ILE A 219 -3.23 -20.39 16.66
N LYS A 220 -3.32 -21.26 17.66
CA LYS A 220 -2.68 -22.57 17.67
C LYS A 220 -3.68 -23.67 17.36
N LEU A 221 -3.31 -24.57 16.48
CA LEU A 221 -4.15 -25.66 15.99
C LEU A 221 -3.41 -26.98 16.16
N ARG A 222 -3.97 -27.86 16.99
CA ARG A 222 -3.47 -29.22 17.14
C ARG A 222 -4.49 -30.20 16.52
N SER A 223 -4.06 -30.91 15.47
CA SER A 223 -4.96 -31.83 14.76
C SER A 223 -5.47 -32.96 15.64
N HIS A 224 -6.78 -33.23 15.62
CA HIS A 224 -7.42 -34.35 16.30
C HIS A 224 -6.99 -35.71 15.73
N TYR A 225 -6.56 -35.75 14.49
CA TYR A 225 -6.27 -36.98 13.74
C TYR A 225 -4.85 -36.96 13.18
N LYS A 226 -4.30 -38.15 12.93
CA LYS A 226 -3.06 -38.30 12.16
C LYS A 226 -3.31 -37.98 10.67
N ILE A 227 -3.69 -36.72 10.39
CA ILE A 227 -3.88 -36.24 9.04
C ILE A 227 -2.50 -35.79 8.53
N PRO A 228 -2.10 -36.14 7.30
CA PRO A 228 -0.88 -35.58 6.70
C PRO A 228 -0.92 -34.05 6.74
N CYS A 229 0.19 -33.41 7.10
CA CYS A 229 0.30 -31.97 7.32
C CYS A 229 -0.25 -31.15 6.14
N TYR A 230 0.01 -31.58 4.90
CA TYR A 230 -0.48 -30.86 3.70
C TYR A 230 -2.00 -30.85 3.57
N ARG A 231 -2.72 -31.95 3.97
CA ARG A 231 -4.18 -31.99 3.97
C ARG A 231 -4.78 -31.18 5.12
N PHE A 232 -4.05 -31.10 6.23
CA PHE A 232 -4.49 -30.26 7.34
C PHE A 232 -4.37 -28.78 7.00
N LEU A 233 -3.26 -28.38 6.38
CA LEU A 233 -3.06 -27.02 5.84
C LEU A 233 -4.15 -26.63 4.83
N GLU A 234 -4.49 -27.52 3.90
CA GLU A 234 -5.58 -27.29 2.94
C GLU A 234 -6.88 -26.91 3.63
N LYS A 235 -7.28 -27.67 4.65
CA LYS A 235 -8.52 -27.41 5.40
C LYS A 235 -8.47 -26.08 6.15
N ILE A 236 -7.34 -25.75 6.78
CA ILE A 236 -7.13 -24.51 7.49
C ILE A 236 -7.26 -23.34 6.50
N PHE A 237 -6.47 -23.32 5.43
CA PHE A 237 -6.51 -22.24 4.44
C PHE A 237 -7.87 -22.09 3.79
N HIS A 238 -8.60 -23.19 3.59
CA HIS A 238 -9.97 -23.14 3.09
C HIS A 238 -10.91 -22.38 4.03
N CYS A 239 -10.81 -22.59 5.36
CA CYS A 239 -11.62 -21.86 6.35
C CYS A 239 -11.36 -20.35 6.29
N PHE A 240 -10.10 -19.96 6.19
CA PHE A 240 -9.71 -18.54 6.08
C PHE A 240 -10.13 -17.93 4.74
N ALA A 241 -9.98 -18.66 3.64
CA ALA A 241 -10.39 -18.23 2.30
C ALA A 241 -11.91 -17.99 2.22
N GLN A 242 -12.73 -18.91 2.77
CA GLN A 242 -14.19 -18.75 2.86
C GLN A 242 -14.61 -17.55 3.70
N SER A 243 -13.77 -17.12 4.61
CA SER A 243 -14.04 -15.99 5.51
C SER A 243 -13.35 -14.70 5.04
N HIS A 244 -12.70 -14.71 3.87
CA HIS A 244 -11.95 -13.58 3.31
C HIS A 244 -11.01 -12.92 4.35
N THR A 245 -10.37 -13.75 5.20
CA THR A 245 -9.49 -13.29 6.27
C THR A 245 -8.04 -13.62 5.91
N PRO A 246 -7.17 -12.60 5.71
CA PRO A 246 -5.76 -12.84 5.44
C PRO A 246 -5.05 -13.42 6.67
N ILE A 247 -4.02 -14.22 6.42
CA ILE A 247 -3.13 -14.78 7.43
C ILE A 247 -1.78 -14.07 7.30
N ASP A 248 -1.22 -13.58 8.40
CA ASP A 248 0.07 -12.88 8.40
C ASP A 248 1.26 -13.84 8.43
N LEU A 249 1.24 -14.77 9.37
CA LEU A 249 2.28 -15.77 9.56
C LEU A 249 1.69 -17.16 9.70
N VAL A 250 2.41 -18.16 9.20
CA VAL A 250 2.10 -19.58 9.39
C VAL A 250 3.38 -20.27 9.84
N VAL A 251 3.32 -20.94 10.96
CA VAL A 251 4.39 -21.80 11.46
C VAL A 251 3.86 -23.21 11.58
N THR A 252 4.54 -24.18 10.98
CA THR A 252 4.12 -25.57 10.98
C THR A 252 5.12 -26.44 11.70
N SER A 253 4.62 -27.38 12.51
CA SER A 253 5.37 -28.48 13.06
C SER A 253 4.69 -29.80 12.71
N ASN A 254 5.26 -30.93 13.13
CA ASN A 254 4.65 -32.24 12.87
C ASN A 254 3.30 -32.45 13.56
N VAL A 255 2.97 -31.68 14.60
CA VAL A 255 1.80 -31.90 15.46
C VAL A 255 0.94 -30.65 15.63
N GLU A 256 1.45 -29.50 15.26
CA GLU A 256 0.82 -28.21 15.52
C GLU A 256 1.04 -27.23 14.37
N ILE A 257 0.03 -26.46 14.07
CA ILE A 257 0.09 -25.32 13.15
C ILE A 257 -0.28 -24.08 13.92
N SER A 258 0.56 -23.08 13.83
CA SER A 258 0.31 -21.76 14.43
C SER A 258 0.14 -20.72 13.34
N LEU A 259 -0.83 -19.86 13.53
CA LEU A 259 -1.20 -18.80 12.59
C LEU A 259 -1.29 -17.46 13.32
N SER A 260 -1.07 -16.39 12.61
CA SER A 260 -1.38 -15.04 13.11
C SER A 260 -2.27 -14.29 12.13
N ILE A 261 -3.18 -13.48 12.69
CA ILE A 261 -4.07 -12.59 11.95
C ILE A 261 -4.17 -11.24 12.66
N ASP A 262 -4.45 -10.18 11.92
CA ASP A 262 -4.73 -8.83 12.45
C ASP A 262 -6.21 -8.45 12.37
N ASN A 263 -7.01 -9.19 11.59
CA ASN A 263 -8.44 -8.91 11.41
C ASN A 263 -9.31 -9.97 12.10
N LYS A 264 -10.01 -9.55 13.16
CA LYS A 264 -10.85 -10.41 14.01
C LYS A 264 -12.32 -10.48 13.58
N ILE A 265 -12.76 -9.78 12.54
CA ILE A 265 -14.18 -9.63 12.16
C ILE A 265 -14.85 -11.01 11.99
N HIS A 266 -14.17 -11.96 11.39
CA HIS A 266 -14.70 -13.30 11.13
C HIS A 266 -14.12 -14.39 12.04
N LEU A 267 -13.35 -14.02 13.07
CA LEU A 267 -12.66 -14.96 13.95
C LEU A 267 -13.60 -15.99 14.61
N PRO A 268 -14.77 -15.63 15.17
CA PRO A 268 -15.68 -16.62 15.76
C PRO A 268 -16.15 -17.69 14.75
N LYS A 269 -16.43 -17.28 13.51
CA LYS A 269 -16.82 -18.19 12.44
C LYS A 269 -15.65 -19.11 12.05
N ILE A 270 -14.46 -18.58 11.95
CA ILE A 270 -13.24 -19.34 11.61
C ILE A 270 -12.96 -20.38 12.69
N ILE A 271 -13.02 -20.01 13.98
CA ILE A 271 -12.83 -20.94 15.11
C ILE A 271 -13.81 -22.10 15.01
N SER A 272 -15.10 -21.83 14.87
CA SER A 272 -16.14 -22.86 14.76
C SER A 272 -15.92 -23.82 13.57
N MET A 273 -15.32 -23.35 12.48
CA MET A 273 -14.94 -24.23 11.36
C MET A 273 -13.70 -25.06 11.65
N LEU A 274 -12.71 -24.48 12.34
CA LEU A 274 -11.45 -25.14 12.67
C LEU A 274 -11.59 -26.20 13.76
N GLU A 275 -12.46 -25.99 14.76
CA GLU A 275 -12.77 -26.93 15.84
C GLU A 275 -13.25 -28.31 15.34
N ARG A 276 -13.75 -28.38 14.12
CA ARG A 276 -14.12 -29.66 13.47
C ARG A 276 -12.91 -30.55 13.17
N TYR A 277 -11.72 -29.99 13.13
CA TYR A 277 -10.49 -30.65 12.67
C TYR A 277 -9.37 -30.63 13.70
N ALA A 278 -9.42 -29.69 14.66
CA ALA A 278 -8.33 -29.42 15.58
C ALA A 278 -8.81 -28.90 16.92
N ASP A 279 -8.02 -29.09 17.97
CA ASP A 279 -8.09 -28.30 19.18
C ASP A 279 -7.57 -26.90 18.84
N VAL A 280 -8.37 -25.86 19.12
CA VAL A 280 -8.07 -24.47 18.80
C VAL A 280 -7.76 -23.71 20.07
N SER A 281 -6.59 -23.08 20.15
CA SER A 281 -6.25 -22.13 21.20
C SER A 281 -6.00 -20.77 20.57
N VAL A 282 -6.55 -19.71 21.16
CA VAL A 282 -6.45 -18.34 20.68
C VAL A 282 -5.84 -17.47 21.76
N GLU A 283 -4.81 -16.73 21.41
CA GLU A 283 -4.15 -15.73 22.25
C GLU A 283 -4.24 -14.37 21.55
N ASP A 284 -4.85 -13.40 22.22
CA ASP A 284 -5.02 -12.04 21.71
C ASP A 284 -3.91 -11.10 22.18
N ASP A 285 -3.88 -9.90 21.59
CA ASP A 285 -2.97 -8.80 21.95
C ASP A 285 -1.49 -9.17 21.86
N MET A 286 -1.17 -10.05 20.91
CA MET A 286 0.21 -10.46 20.64
C MET A 286 0.91 -9.43 19.76
N VAL A 287 2.24 -9.44 19.81
CA VAL A 287 3.10 -8.58 18.98
C VAL A 287 4.00 -9.44 18.13
N ILE A 288 4.03 -9.17 16.82
CA ILE A 288 5.04 -9.74 15.93
C ILE A 288 6.21 -8.77 15.84
N ILE A 289 7.40 -9.23 16.23
CA ILE A 289 8.65 -8.46 16.09
C ILE A 289 9.45 -9.04 14.94
N VAL A 290 9.81 -8.19 14.00
CA VAL A 290 10.63 -8.56 12.82
C VAL A 290 11.95 -7.83 12.85
N LEU A 291 13.02 -8.59 12.77
CA LEU A 291 14.37 -8.09 12.61
C LEU A 291 14.74 -8.08 11.13
N CYS A 292 15.12 -6.92 10.61
CA CYS A 292 15.66 -6.81 9.26
C CYS A 292 17.17 -6.98 9.33
N VAL A 293 17.63 -8.18 8.96
CA VAL A 293 19.04 -8.59 8.96
C VAL A 293 19.39 -9.14 7.58
N ILE A 294 20.52 -8.78 7.05
CA ILE A 294 21.13 -9.42 5.87
C ILE A 294 22.58 -9.75 6.13
#